data_bb371d793f9ba3531d3f9b2e4b4adf6c
#
_entry.id   bb371d793f9ba3531d3f9b2e4b4adf6c
#
_cell.length_a   1.000
_cell.length_b   1.000
_cell.length_c   1.000
_cell.angle_alpha   90.00
_cell.angle_beta   90.00
_cell.angle_gamma   90.00
#
_symmetry.space_group_name_H-M   'P 1'
#
loop_
_entity.id
_entity.type
_entity.pdbx_description
1 polymer ?
#
loop_
_entity_poly.entity_id
_entity_poly.type
_entity_poly.pdbx_seq_one_letter_code
_entity_poly.pdbx_strand_id
1 'polypeptide(L)'
;MAGLRAGPLLLLAAIGTLGLGGCAKKGISGELQMFKDGGRTVSEFTDTDAGALHAKKCQTGTIDRVAALLCEYGSPDQASQGQAAAEGWFGETGTALVLRRELVLLALSDRGHVDPNGKVISAIAKLFRRVGKR
;
A
#
# COMPACT_ATOMS: atom_id res chain seq x y z
N MET A 1 54.08 6.48 -7.00
CA MET A 1 53.70 6.30 -6.84
C MET A 1 52.79 6.17 -6.86
N ALA A 2 52.80 5.89 -6.73
CA ALA A 2 51.95 5.65 -6.66
C ALA A 2 50.96 5.68 -6.49
N GLY A 3 50.81 5.68 -6.41
CA GLY A 3 49.84 5.67 -6.17
C GLY A 3 48.96 5.81 -6.24
N LEU A 4 49.04 5.75 -6.27
CA LEU A 4 48.24 5.81 -6.18
C LEU A 4 47.24 5.73 -6.34
N ARG A 5 47.28 5.59 -6.51
CA ARG A 5 46.42 5.41 -6.56
C ARG A 5 45.42 5.23 -6.41
N ALA A 6 45.39 5.05 -6.20
CA ALA A 6 44.51 4.79 -5.93
C ALA A 6 43.63 4.95 -5.88
N GLY A 7 43.51 4.94 -5.82
CA GLY A 7 42.54 4.95 -5.57
C GLY A 7 41.70 5.17 -5.77
N PRO A 8 41.67 5.30 -5.95
CA PRO A 8 40.67 5.39 -5.90
C PRO A 8 39.73 5.08 -6.24
N LEU A 9 39.83 4.69 -6.27
CA LEU A 9 38.99 4.25 -6.49
C LEU A 9 38.06 4.15 -6.14
N LEU A 10 38.09 4.10 -5.76
CA LEU A 10 37.21 3.88 -5.35
C LEU A 10 36.28 4.23 -5.35
N LEU A 11 36.21 4.39 -5.36
CA LEU A 11 35.23 4.58 -5.14
C LEU A 11 34.29 4.52 -5.54
N LEU A 12 34.26 4.27 -5.81
CA LEU A 12 33.34 4.08 -6.10
C LEU A 12 32.44 3.76 -5.95
N ALA A 13 32.52 3.28 -5.82
CA ALA A 13 31.74 2.84 -5.60
C ALA A 13 30.82 2.95 -5.25
N ALA A 14 30.84 2.95 -4.81
CA ALA A 14 29.89 2.97 -4.28
C ALA A 14 28.97 3.33 -4.81
N ILE A 15 29.08 3.44 -5.08
CA ILE A 15 28.27 3.70 -5.38
C ILE A 15 27.29 3.40 -5.71
N GLY A 16 27.30 3.08 -5.99
CA GLY A 16 26.31 2.74 -6.34
C GLY A 16 25.45 2.28 -5.78
N THR A 17 25.66 2.04 -5.40
CA THR A 17 24.90 1.54 -4.88
C THR A 17 23.91 1.86 -4.68
N LEU A 18 24.02 2.02 -4.55
CA LEU A 18 23.18 2.21 -4.21
C LEU A 18 22.17 2.27 -4.72
N GLY A 19 22.35 2.42 -5.09
CA GLY A 19 21.26 2.59 -5.52
C GLY A 19 20.36 1.67 -5.56
N LEU A 20 20.65 1.27 -5.51
CA LEU A 20 19.92 0.60 -5.54
C LEU A 20 18.97 0.50 -5.08
N GLY A 21 19.48 0.76 -4.46
CA GLY A 21 18.49 0.57 -3.67
C GLY A 21 17.31 0.98 -4.12
N GLY A 22 17.27 1.86 -4.68
CA GLY A 22 16.11 2.36 -4.97
C GLY A 22 15.06 1.40 -5.19
N CYS A 23 15.24 0.36 -4.80
CA CYS A 23 14.35 -0.64 -5.06
C CYS A 23 12.96 -0.33 -4.85
N ALA A 24 12.12 -0.94 -5.56
CA ALA A 24 10.73 -0.79 -5.44
C ALA A 24 10.28 -1.11 -4.03
N LYS A 25 9.51 -0.27 -3.44
CA LYS A 25 8.91 -0.52 -2.15
C LYS A 25 7.79 -1.52 -2.31
N LYS A 26 7.64 -2.40 -1.33
CA LYS A 26 6.60 -3.41 -1.34
C LYS A 26 5.71 -3.23 -0.13
N GLY A 27 4.60 -3.94 -0.12
CA GLY A 27 3.65 -3.87 0.96
C GLY A 27 2.94 -2.53 1.01
N ILE A 28 2.60 -2.13 2.23
CA ILE A 28 1.81 -0.91 2.41
C ILE A 28 2.54 0.31 1.87
N SER A 29 3.83 0.43 2.14
CA SER A 29 4.60 1.59 1.67
C SER A 29 4.56 1.72 0.16
N GLY A 30 4.68 0.61 -0.54
CA GLY A 30 4.62 0.62 -1.99
C GLY A 30 3.26 1.03 -2.51
N GLU A 31 2.20 0.57 -1.85
CA GLU A 31 0.85 0.94 -2.24
C GLU A 31 0.60 2.42 -2.04
N LEU A 32 1.05 2.97 -0.91
CA LEU A 32 0.87 4.38 -0.64
C LEU A 32 1.59 5.24 -1.68
N GLN A 33 2.80 4.82 -2.06
CA GLN A 33 3.55 5.54 -3.07
C GLN A 33 2.83 5.47 -4.42
N MET A 34 2.27 4.31 -4.75
CA MET A 34 1.53 4.12 -6.00
C MET A 34 0.33 5.06 -6.08
N PHE A 35 -0.42 5.21 -4.97
CA PHE A 35 -1.55 6.12 -4.96
C PHE A 35 -1.10 7.58 -5.16
N LYS A 36 0.00 7.96 -4.52
CA LYS A 36 0.55 9.31 -4.70
C LYS A 36 0.98 9.54 -6.13
N ASP A 37 1.68 8.57 -6.71
CA ASP A 37 2.13 8.67 -8.09
C ASP A 37 0.97 8.73 -9.05
N GLY A 38 -0.15 8.13 -8.69
CA GLY A 38 -1.36 8.17 -9.50
C GLY A 38 -2.21 9.40 -9.30
N GLY A 39 -1.70 10.39 -8.56
CA GLY A 39 -2.40 11.66 -8.40
C GLY A 39 -3.37 11.73 -7.24
N ARG A 40 -3.37 10.71 -6.37
CA ARG A 40 -4.26 10.72 -5.22
C ARG A 40 -3.63 11.47 -4.04
N THR A 41 -4.47 12.10 -3.24
CA THR A 41 -4.02 12.76 -2.02
C THR A 41 -4.07 11.76 -0.88
N VAL A 42 -2.91 11.43 -0.34
CA VAL A 42 -2.77 10.39 0.68
C VAL A 42 -2.37 11.04 2.00
N SER A 43 -3.15 10.80 3.05
CA SER A 43 -2.81 11.31 4.37
C SER A 43 -1.68 10.48 4.98
N GLU A 44 -1.26 10.85 6.17
CA GLU A 44 -0.32 10.03 6.91
C GLU A 44 -1.07 8.77 7.36
N PHE A 45 -0.49 7.61 7.11
CA PHE A 45 -1.05 6.34 7.57
C PHE A 45 -0.36 5.91 8.84
N THR A 46 -1.14 5.41 9.79
CA THR A 46 -0.62 4.99 11.09
C THR A 46 -0.98 3.54 11.34
N ASP A 47 -0.14 2.88 12.14
CA ASP A 47 -0.36 1.47 12.46
C ASP A 47 -1.66 1.28 13.21
N THR A 48 -2.35 0.18 12.91
CA THR A 48 -3.55 -0.23 13.61
C THR A 48 -3.51 -1.73 13.85
N ASP A 49 -4.50 -2.23 14.58
CA ASP A 49 -4.56 -3.65 14.94
C ASP A 49 -4.68 -4.52 13.70
N ALA A 50 -3.72 -5.41 13.52
CA ALA A 50 -3.69 -6.32 12.39
C ALA A 50 -4.29 -7.68 12.72
N GLY A 51 -4.47 -7.98 14.00
CA GLY A 51 -4.91 -9.31 14.43
C GLY A 51 -6.31 -9.65 13.99
N ALA A 52 -7.21 -8.69 14.01
CA ALA A 52 -8.60 -8.91 13.65
C ALA A 52 -8.76 -9.37 12.20
N LEU A 53 -7.82 -9.00 11.33
CA LEU A 53 -7.87 -9.37 9.93
C LEU A 53 -6.78 -10.37 9.56
N HIS A 54 -6.19 -11.02 10.55
CA HIS A 54 -5.16 -12.05 10.33
C HIS A 54 -3.95 -11.53 9.56
N ALA A 55 -3.68 -10.24 9.65
CA ALA A 55 -2.64 -9.62 8.86
C ALA A 55 -1.32 -9.56 9.62
N LYS A 56 -0.25 -9.41 8.87
CA LYS A 56 1.06 -9.18 9.40
C LYS A 56 1.18 -7.73 9.88
N LYS A 57 0.54 -6.80 9.17
CA LYS A 57 0.60 -5.39 9.49
C LYS A 57 -0.58 -4.69 8.83
N CYS A 58 -1.20 -3.76 9.55
CA CYS A 58 -2.26 -2.92 8.99
C CYS A 58 -2.02 -1.47 9.34
N GLN A 59 -2.41 -0.59 8.44
CA GLN A 59 -2.34 0.86 8.67
C GLN A 59 -3.62 1.51 8.16
N THR A 60 -4.02 2.60 8.82
CA THR A 60 -5.20 3.36 8.42
C THR A 60 -4.84 4.80 8.15
N GLY A 61 -5.61 5.42 7.27
CA GLY A 61 -5.49 6.81 6.90
C GLY A 61 -6.60 7.17 5.95
N THR A 62 -6.36 8.15 5.09
CA THR A 62 -7.34 8.51 4.07
C THR A 62 -6.65 8.65 2.71
N ILE A 63 -7.43 8.37 1.67
CA ILE A 63 -7.02 8.61 0.29
C ILE A 63 -8.14 9.47 -0.30
N ASP A 64 -7.80 10.70 -0.73
CA ASP A 64 -8.77 11.67 -1.20
C ASP A 64 -9.90 11.87 -0.19
N ARG A 65 -9.53 11.85 1.10
CA ARG A 65 -10.42 12.00 2.25
C ARG A 65 -11.35 10.81 2.50
N VAL A 66 -11.25 9.76 1.70
CA VAL A 66 -12.00 8.53 1.94
C VAL A 66 -11.21 7.67 2.93
N ALA A 67 -11.86 7.17 3.95
CA ALA A 67 -11.20 6.32 4.94
C ALA A 67 -10.66 5.07 4.28
N ALA A 68 -9.41 4.73 4.57
CA ALA A 68 -8.73 3.61 3.94
C ALA A 68 -7.98 2.78 4.97
N LEU A 69 -8.00 1.48 4.77
CA LEU A 69 -7.24 0.52 5.56
C LEU A 69 -6.41 -0.29 4.60
N LEU A 70 -5.12 -0.40 4.87
CA LEU A 70 -4.22 -1.26 4.10
C LEU A 70 -3.59 -2.28 5.03
N CYS A 71 -3.64 -3.54 4.62
CA CYS A 71 -3.03 -4.63 5.38
C CYS A 71 -2.12 -5.43 4.47
N GLU A 72 -1.00 -5.90 5.02
CA GLU A 72 -0.13 -6.79 4.28
C GLU A 72 -0.06 -8.14 4.98
N TYR A 73 0.11 -9.19 4.20
CA TYR A 73 0.04 -10.56 4.65
C TYR A 73 1.31 -11.32 4.32
N GLY A 74 1.58 -12.37 5.10
CA GLY A 74 2.76 -13.19 4.89
C GLY A 74 2.54 -14.30 3.87
N SER A 75 1.29 -14.62 3.55
CA SER A 75 0.99 -15.70 2.61
C SER A 75 -0.34 -15.46 1.93
N PRO A 76 -0.56 -16.07 0.74
CA PRO A 76 -1.85 -15.95 0.06
C PRO A 76 -3.01 -16.51 0.89
N ASP A 77 -2.78 -17.57 1.65
CA ASP A 77 -3.84 -18.14 2.49
C ASP A 77 -4.27 -17.16 3.56
N GLN A 78 -3.32 -16.51 4.21
CA GLN A 78 -3.64 -15.51 5.22
C GLN A 78 -4.35 -14.32 4.59
N ALA A 79 -3.92 -13.92 3.41
CA ALA A 79 -4.56 -12.80 2.70
C ALA A 79 -6.01 -13.14 2.35
N SER A 80 -6.25 -14.38 1.95
CA SER A 80 -7.61 -14.83 1.63
C SER A 80 -8.50 -14.82 2.87
N GLN A 81 -7.96 -15.29 4.00
CA GLN A 81 -8.70 -15.25 5.26
C GLN A 81 -8.98 -13.83 5.70
N GLY A 82 -8.00 -12.95 5.53
CA GLY A 82 -8.17 -11.54 5.87
C GLY A 82 -9.22 -10.88 5.02
N GLN A 83 -9.26 -11.20 3.74
CA GLN A 83 -10.28 -10.66 2.85
C GLN A 83 -11.67 -11.07 3.31
N ALA A 84 -11.85 -12.34 3.62
CA ALA A 84 -13.16 -12.84 4.09
C ALA A 84 -13.56 -12.14 5.39
N ALA A 85 -12.63 -11.98 6.32
CA ALA A 85 -12.91 -11.31 7.58
C ALA A 85 -13.29 -9.85 7.36
N ALA A 86 -12.56 -9.18 6.46
CA ALA A 86 -12.83 -7.77 6.16
C ALA A 86 -14.20 -7.60 5.50
N GLU A 87 -14.53 -8.48 4.59
CA GLU A 87 -15.84 -8.43 3.91
C GLU A 87 -16.97 -8.60 4.90
N GLY A 88 -16.79 -9.51 5.86
CA GLY A 88 -17.81 -9.71 6.88
C GLY A 88 -17.93 -8.51 7.81
N TRP A 89 -16.80 -7.89 8.11
CA TRP A 89 -16.77 -6.77 9.06
C TRP A 89 -17.27 -5.48 8.42
N PHE A 90 -16.77 -5.16 7.22
CA PHE A 90 -17.13 -3.91 6.55
C PHE A 90 -18.43 -4.02 5.77
N GLY A 91 -18.81 -5.21 5.37
CA GLY A 91 -20.02 -5.40 4.59
C GLY A 91 -21.28 -4.95 5.31
N GLU A 92 -21.25 -4.93 6.63
CA GLU A 92 -22.41 -4.54 7.42
C GLU A 92 -22.66 -3.03 7.34
N THR A 93 -21.67 -2.25 6.98
CA THR A 93 -21.84 -0.80 6.90
C THR A 93 -22.48 -0.36 5.59
N GLY A 94 -22.44 -1.21 4.58
CA GLY A 94 -23.08 -0.92 3.29
C GLY A 94 -22.32 0.09 2.43
N THR A 95 -21.26 0.69 2.94
CA THR A 95 -20.54 1.73 2.20
C THR A 95 -19.06 1.42 2.06
N ALA A 96 -18.67 0.18 2.29
CA ALA A 96 -17.27 -0.20 2.24
C ALA A 96 -17.00 -1.08 1.03
N LEU A 97 -15.80 -0.95 0.50
CA LEU A 97 -15.32 -1.77 -0.60
C LEU A 97 -14.03 -2.43 -0.15
N VAL A 98 -13.95 -3.75 -0.29
CA VAL A 98 -12.77 -4.52 0.10
C VAL A 98 -12.16 -5.14 -1.14
N LEU A 99 -10.88 -4.90 -1.35
CA LEU A 99 -10.14 -5.41 -2.50
C LEU A 99 -8.87 -6.07 -2.02
N ARG A 100 -8.42 -7.06 -2.77
CA ARG A 100 -7.15 -7.71 -2.48
C ARG A 100 -6.35 -7.85 -3.77
N ARG A 101 -5.07 -7.59 -3.68
CA ARG A 101 -4.14 -7.82 -4.77
C ARG A 101 -2.90 -8.46 -4.19
N GLU A 102 -2.68 -9.74 -4.52
CA GLU A 102 -1.57 -10.53 -4.00
C GLU A 102 -1.62 -10.58 -2.48
N LEU A 103 -0.66 -9.98 -1.82
CA LEU A 103 -0.54 -10.04 -0.36
C LEU A 103 -1.00 -8.75 0.32
N VAL A 104 -1.67 -7.87 -0.41
CA VAL A 104 -2.13 -6.59 0.13
C VAL A 104 -3.65 -6.49 0.03
N LEU A 105 -4.27 -6.10 1.14
CA LEU A 105 -5.69 -5.86 1.23
C LEU A 105 -5.93 -4.36 1.33
N LEU A 106 -6.90 -3.87 0.59
CA LEU A 106 -7.34 -2.48 0.68
C LEU A 106 -8.82 -2.46 1.01
N ALA A 107 -9.19 -1.73 2.06
CA ALA A 107 -10.58 -1.51 2.40
C ALA A 107 -10.84 -0.01 2.39
N LEU A 108 -11.90 0.40 1.73
CA LEU A 108 -12.29 1.81 1.61
C LEU A 108 -13.68 1.98 2.19
N SER A 109 -13.88 3.07 2.91
CA SER A 109 -15.18 3.36 3.49
C SER A 109 -15.43 4.86 3.47
N ASP A 110 -16.59 5.26 2.97
CA ASP A 110 -16.94 6.69 2.90
C ASP A 110 -17.68 7.13 4.16
N ARG A 111 -17.03 6.94 5.31
CA ARG A 111 -17.61 7.35 6.59
C ARG A 111 -17.87 8.85 6.66
N GLY A 112 -17.03 9.62 6.01
CA GLY A 112 -17.17 11.07 6.03
C GLY A 112 -18.12 11.64 5.02
N HIS A 113 -18.77 10.78 4.24
CA HIS A 113 -19.72 11.19 3.21
C HIS A 113 -19.11 12.18 2.23
N VAL A 114 -17.85 11.96 1.85
CA VAL A 114 -17.16 12.84 0.90
C VAL A 114 -17.31 12.37 -0.53
N ASP A 115 -17.87 11.20 -0.73
CA ASP A 115 -17.96 10.57 -2.05
C ASP A 115 -19.36 9.97 -2.27
N PRO A 116 -20.41 10.83 -2.27
CA PRO A 116 -21.78 10.31 -2.34
C PRO A 116 -22.09 9.54 -3.62
N ASN A 117 -21.37 9.80 -4.69
CA ASN A 117 -21.60 9.10 -5.96
C ASN A 117 -20.65 7.92 -6.17
N GLY A 118 -19.73 7.67 -5.26
CA GLY A 118 -18.80 6.57 -5.36
C GLY A 118 -17.72 6.76 -6.41
N LYS A 119 -17.57 7.94 -6.96
CA LYS A 119 -16.59 8.19 -8.02
C LYS A 119 -15.16 8.13 -7.53
N VAL A 120 -14.93 8.68 -6.33
CA VAL A 120 -13.58 8.68 -5.76
C VAL A 120 -13.16 7.27 -5.39
N ILE A 121 -14.04 6.54 -4.71
CA ILE A 121 -13.77 5.15 -4.35
C ILE A 121 -13.51 4.33 -5.62
N SER A 122 -14.30 4.54 -6.66
CA SER A 122 -14.12 3.85 -7.92
C SER A 122 -12.76 4.13 -8.55
N ALA A 123 -12.32 5.39 -8.51
CA ALA A 123 -11.04 5.78 -9.07
C ALA A 123 -9.88 5.14 -8.29
N ILE A 124 -9.97 5.13 -6.98
CA ILE A 124 -8.96 4.50 -6.13
C ILE A 124 -8.90 3.00 -6.41
N ALA A 125 -10.07 2.36 -6.51
CA ALA A 125 -10.15 0.93 -6.78
C ALA A 125 -9.53 0.57 -8.13
N LYS A 126 -9.79 1.37 -9.15
CA LYS A 126 -9.20 1.13 -10.47
C LYS A 126 -7.69 1.21 -10.42
N LEU A 127 -7.17 2.20 -9.71
CA LEU A 127 -5.74 2.37 -9.61
C LEU A 127 -5.10 1.18 -8.89
N PHE A 128 -5.72 0.72 -7.82
CA PHE A 128 -5.23 -0.41 -7.06
C PHE A 128 -5.21 -1.69 -7.92
N ARG A 129 -6.26 -1.93 -8.68
CA ARG A 129 -6.34 -3.12 -9.53
C ARG A 129 -5.37 -3.08 -10.69
N ARG A 130 -5.14 -1.89 -11.24
CA ARG A 130 -4.33 -1.75 -12.44
C ARG A 130 -2.89 -2.18 -12.23
N VAL A 131 -2.33 -1.82 -11.08
CA VAL A 131 -0.92 -2.10 -10.83
C VAL A 131 -0.63 -3.59 -10.82
N GLY A 132 -1.59 -4.40 -10.40
CA GLY A 132 -1.39 -5.83 -10.35
C GLY A 132 -1.34 -6.52 -11.69
N LYS A 133 -1.60 -5.81 -12.76
CA LYS A 133 -1.67 -6.42 -14.09
C LYS A 133 -0.41 -6.25 -14.92
N ARG A 134 0.64 -5.80 -14.34
CA ARG A 134 1.86 -5.60 -15.10
C ARG A 134 2.66 -6.82 -15.31
#